data_21bfcf318347b9d0cf0a452ed7fb2e28
#
_entry.id   21bfcf318347b9d0cf0a452ed7fb2e28
#
_cell.length_a   1.000
_cell.length_b   1.000
_cell.length_c   1.000
_cell.angle_alpha   90.00
_cell.angle_beta   90.00
_cell.angle_gamma   90.00
#
_symmetry.space_group_name_H-M   'P 1'
#
loop_
_entity.id
_entity.type
_entity.pdbx_description
1 polymer ?
#
loop_
_entity_poly.entity_id
_entity_poly.type
_entity_poly.pdbx_seq_one_letter_code
_entity_poly.pdbx_strand_id
1 'polypeptide(L)'
;ALMRSWLTVMPGEVQSCVGCHEANYMTPISATAMAARKKPSKITPFRGPIRGYSFVRDVQPILDKYCVGCHDGTNKDRPVLTRGNPVWKHFTSAYMALHPFVRRSGPESTQNLLPPSEFKANTSELVQMLKKGHHGVELDDDAWSVLYTWIDLNVPFIGSWKEVRKEIPNNGDVERKKFLALYANRFDDPDVIDCD
;
A
#
# COMPACT_ATOMS: atom_id res chain seq x y z
N ALA A 1 -7.21 23.96 11.23
CA ALA A 1 -7.17 22.52 11.00
C ALA A 1 -5.71 22.08 10.91
N LEU A 2 -5.36 21.03 11.62
CA LEU A 2 -4.02 20.45 11.52
C LEU A 2 -3.97 19.62 10.24
N MET A 3 -3.27 20.10 9.23
CA MET A 3 -3.04 19.33 8.02
C MET A 3 -1.71 18.61 8.15
N ARG A 4 -1.71 17.29 7.95
CA ARG A 4 -0.51 16.48 7.94
C ARG A 4 -0.13 16.23 6.50
N SER A 5 0.98 16.80 6.07
CA SER A 5 1.58 16.49 4.78
C SER A 5 2.94 15.83 5.00
N TRP A 6 3.22 14.80 4.25
CA TRP A 6 4.53 14.18 4.17
C TRP A 6 5.36 14.98 3.17
N LEU A 7 5.98 16.05 3.66
CA LEU A 7 6.87 16.86 2.86
C LEU A 7 8.30 16.64 3.33
N THR A 8 9.15 16.18 2.44
CA THR A 8 10.59 16.14 2.65
C THR A 8 11.24 17.23 1.80
N VAL A 9 11.99 18.13 2.44
CA VAL A 9 12.82 19.13 1.77
C VAL A 9 14.29 18.75 1.93
N MET A 10 15.06 18.98 0.88
CA MET A 10 16.51 18.79 0.90
C MET A 10 17.19 19.95 1.64
N PRO A 11 18.41 19.76 2.15
CA PRO A 11 19.17 20.87 2.73
C PRO A 11 19.29 22.04 1.77
N GLY A 12 18.88 23.24 2.20
CA GLY A 12 18.88 24.45 1.38
C GLY A 12 17.70 24.61 0.41
N GLU A 13 16.80 23.62 0.33
CA GLU A 13 15.58 23.72 -0.47
C GLU A 13 14.50 24.52 0.27
N VAL A 14 13.86 25.44 -0.44
CA VAL A 14 12.72 26.22 0.08
C VAL A 14 11.47 25.81 -0.67
N GLN A 15 10.47 25.28 0.05
CA GLN A 15 9.16 24.93 -0.48
C GLN A 15 8.13 25.98 -0.08
N SER A 16 7.25 26.35 -1.00
CA SER A 16 6.12 27.23 -0.72
C SER A 16 4.82 26.45 -0.66
N CYS A 17 4.08 26.61 0.43
CA CYS A 17 2.77 26.02 0.62
C CYS A 17 1.61 26.96 0.27
N VAL A 18 1.90 28.05 -0.44
CA VAL A 18 0.90 29.02 -0.90
C VAL A 18 -0.12 28.35 -1.83
N GLY A 19 -1.39 28.61 -1.60
CA GLY A 19 -2.49 28.01 -2.35
C GLY A 19 -3.13 26.78 -1.69
N CYS A 20 -2.47 26.19 -0.68
CA CYS A 20 -3.03 25.06 0.10
C CYS A 20 -3.40 25.44 1.54
N HIS A 21 -2.81 26.49 2.08
CA HIS A 21 -2.95 26.91 3.48
C HIS A 21 -3.25 28.43 3.60
N GLU A 22 -4.15 28.90 2.77
CA GLU A 22 -4.54 30.32 2.83
C GLU A 22 -5.48 30.56 4.02
N ALA A 23 -5.40 31.74 4.60
CA ALA A 23 -6.38 32.18 5.55
C ALA A 23 -7.73 32.43 4.84
N ASN A 24 -8.85 32.24 5.54
CA ASN A 24 -10.19 32.35 4.95
C ASN A 24 -10.51 33.71 4.30
N TYR A 25 -9.73 34.74 4.61
CA TYR A 25 -9.90 36.09 4.10
C TYR A 25 -8.85 36.48 3.04
N MET A 26 -7.99 35.53 2.63
CA MET A 26 -6.96 35.76 1.63
C MET A 26 -7.29 35.00 0.35
N THR A 27 -7.01 35.65 -0.78
CA THR A 27 -7.06 35.01 -2.09
C THR A 27 -5.65 34.50 -2.43
N PRO A 28 -5.50 33.23 -2.84
CA PRO A 28 -4.22 32.70 -3.27
C PRO A 28 -3.66 33.54 -4.44
N ILE A 29 -2.34 33.67 -4.50
CA ILE A 29 -1.68 34.29 -5.64
C ILE A 29 -1.99 33.45 -6.89
N SER A 30 -2.53 34.10 -7.92
CA SER A 30 -2.81 33.46 -9.21
C SER A 30 -1.50 33.15 -9.95
N ALA A 31 -0.84 32.08 -9.54
CA ALA A 31 0.34 31.54 -10.20
C ALA A 31 0.09 30.13 -10.66
N THR A 32 0.42 29.84 -11.92
CA THR A 32 0.33 28.49 -12.44
C THR A 32 1.36 27.60 -11.73
N ALA A 33 0.91 26.59 -11.03
CA ALA A 33 1.77 25.64 -10.34
C ALA A 33 2.77 24.99 -11.33
N MET A 34 3.97 24.68 -10.85
CA MET A 34 5.01 24.05 -11.71
C MET A 34 4.52 22.71 -12.30
N ALA A 35 3.73 21.97 -11.56
CA ALA A 35 3.13 20.72 -12.04
C ALA A 35 2.20 20.94 -13.24
N ALA A 36 1.43 22.03 -13.26
CA ALA A 36 0.53 22.36 -14.37
C ALA A 36 1.26 22.85 -15.64
N ARG A 37 2.56 23.18 -15.54
CA ARG A 37 3.40 23.58 -16.67
C ARG A 37 4.07 22.39 -17.36
N LYS A 38 4.01 21.21 -16.75
CA LYS A 38 4.63 19.99 -17.26
C LYS A 38 3.55 19.10 -17.89
N LYS A 39 3.96 18.31 -18.88
CA LYS A 39 3.10 17.23 -19.35
C LYS A 39 2.83 16.26 -18.18
N PRO A 40 1.62 15.74 -18.06
CA PRO A 40 1.35 14.69 -17.08
C PRO A 40 2.35 13.53 -17.21
N SER A 41 2.79 12.99 -16.08
CA SER A 41 3.63 11.81 -16.09
C SER A 41 2.81 10.61 -16.55
N LYS A 42 3.40 9.77 -17.37
CA LYS A 42 2.77 8.49 -17.73
C LYS A 42 2.68 7.61 -16.48
N ILE A 43 1.51 7.02 -16.26
CA ILE A 43 1.29 6.05 -15.18
C ILE A 43 1.60 4.67 -15.74
N THR A 44 2.61 4.01 -15.18
CA THR A 44 2.97 2.65 -15.56
C THR A 44 2.39 1.66 -14.56
N PRO A 45 1.65 0.64 -14.99
CA PRO A 45 1.15 -0.39 -14.09
C PRO A 45 2.31 -1.09 -13.36
N PHE A 46 2.12 -1.36 -12.07
CA PHE A 46 3.04 -2.16 -11.30
C PHE A 46 2.66 -3.64 -11.47
N ARG A 47 3.50 -4.42 -12.13
CA ARG A 47 3.35 -5.88 -12.29
C ARG A 47 1.99 -6.33 -12.84
N GLY A 48 1.76 -6.12 -14.12
CA GLY A 48 0.55 -6.58 -14.83
C GLY A 48 -0.63 -5.64 -14.67
N PRO A 49 -1.85 -6.12 -14.84
CA PRO A 49 -3.05 -5.28 -14.87
C PRO A 49 -3.24 -4.56 -13.52
N ILE A 50 -3.84 -3.38 -13.60
CA ILE A 50 -4.16 -2.58 -12.41
C ILE A 50 -5.15 -3.35 -11.54
N ARG A 51 -4.76 -3.56 -10.29
CA ARG A 51 -5.56 -4.31 -9.31
C ARG A 51 -5.14 -3.96 -7.90
N GLY A 52 -6.03 -4.17 -6.94
CA GLY A 52 -5.68 -4.05 -5.53
C GLY A 52 -4.65 -5.10 -5.11
N TYR A 53 -3.81 -4.76 -4.16
CA TYR A 53 -2.78 -5.64 -3.60
C TYR A 53 -3.38 -6.55 -2.52
N SER A 54 -3.15 -7.86 -2.61
CA SER A 54 -3.73 -8.86 -1.71
C SER A 54 -2.63 -9.69 -1.04
N PHE A 55 -2.68 -9.83 0.27
CA PHE A 55 -1.74 -10.65 0.99
C PHE A 55 -1.74 -12.10 0.49
N VAL A 56 -2.92 -12.68 0.34
CA VAL A 56 -3.06 -14.10 -0.03
C VAL A 56 -2.56 -14.38 -1.44
N ARG A 57 -2.77 -13.44 -2.37
CA ARG A 57 -2.38 -13.61 -3.77
C ARG A 57 -0.95 -13.20 -4.04
N ASP A 58 -0.49 -12.11 -3.43
CA ASP A 58 0.77 -11.47 -3.78
C ASP A 58 1.89 -11.79 -2.79
N VAL A 59 1.60 -11.88 -1.49
CA VAL A 59 2.62 -12.07 -0.43
C VAL A 59 2.74 -13.54 0.00
N GLN A 60 1.63 -14.24 0.19
CA GLN A 60 1.69 -15.63 0.65
C GLN A 60 2.57 -16.53 -0.23
N PRO A 61 2.58 -16.42 -1.58
CA PRO A 61 3.50 -17.21 -2.40
C PRO A 61 4.99 -16.98 -2.10
N ILE A 62 5.35 -15.75 -1.68
CA ILE A 62 6.72 -15.45 -1.23
C ILE A 62 7.03 -16.18 0.07
N LEU A 63 6.08 -16.17 1.02
CA LEU A 63 6.25 -16.89 2.28
C LEU A 63 6.35 -18.39 2.04
N ASP A 64 5.53 -18.94 1.17
CA ASP A 64 5.52 -20.37 0.84
C ASP A 64 6.86 -20.80 0.22
N LYS A 65 7.46 -19.94 -0.62
CA LYS A 65 8.75 -20.24 -1.28
C LYS A 65 9.95 -20.12 -0.33
N TYR A 66 9.98 -19.09 0.52
CA TYR A 66 11.19 -18.72 1.23
C TYR A 66 11.14 -18.92 2.75
N CYS A 67 9.96 -19.02 3.35
CA CYS A 67 9.80 -18.96 4.80
C CYS A 67 9.19 -20.21 5.40
N VAL A 68 8.19 -20.80 4.73
CA VAL A 68 7.39 -21.91 5.27
C VAL A 68 8.23 -23.14 5.56
N GLY A 69 9.33 -23.38 4.84
CA GLY A 69 10.23 -24.49 5.12
C GLY A 69 10.75 -24.56 6.56
N CYS A 70 10.81 -23.41 7.25
CA CYS A 70 11.21 -23.32 8.66
C CYS A 70 10.07 -22.81 9.56
N HIS A 71 9.03 -22.21 8.99
CA HIS A 71 7.91 -21.59 9.68
C HIS A 71 6.59 -22.33 9.40
N ASP A 72 6.64 -23.64 9.37
CA ASP A 72 5.52 -24.56 9.08
C ASP A 72 4.61 -24.85 10.28
N GLY A 73 5.02 -24.48 11.49
CA GLY A 73 4.29 -24.71 12.73
C GLY A 73 4.78 -25.96 13.50
N THR A 74 5.78 -26.68 13.03
CA THR A 74 6.36 -27.81 13.78
C THR A 74 7.12 -27.32 15.01
N ASN A 75 7.73 -26.15 14.94
CA ASN A 75 8.41 -25.51 16.06
C ASN A 75 7.54 -24.39 16.64
N LYS A 76 7.14 -24.53 17.92
CA LYS A 76 6.26 -23.58 18.63
C LYS A 76 6.90 -22.24 18.94
N ASP A 77 8.24 -22.18 18.92
CA ASP A 77 8.98 -20.95 19.21
C ASP A 77 9.10 -20.02 18.00
N ARG A 78 8.56 -20.43 16.84
CA ARG A 78 8.62 -19.69 15.59
C ARG A 78 7.22 -19.28 15.14
N PRO A 79 7.05 -18.10 14.54
CA PRO A 79 5.76 -17.74 13.95
C PRO A 79 5.40 -18.72 12.82
N VAL A 80 4.14 -19.13 12.77
CA VAL A 80 3.64 -20.00 11.71
C VAL A 80 3.28 -19.16 10.50
N LEU A 81 3.93 -19.39 9.36
CA LEU A 81 3.75 -18.61 8.14
C LEU A 81 3.04 -19.38 7.03
N THR A 82 2.56 -20.58 7.30
CA THR A 82 1.61 -21.27 6.42
C THR A 82 0.30 -20.48 6.37
N ARG A 83 -0.41 -20.54 5.26
CA ARG A 83 -1.67 -19.81 5.09
C ARG A 83 -2.64 -20.04 6.25
N GLY A 84 -2.74 -21.27 6.76
CA GLY A 84 -3.56 -21.64 7.91
C GLY A 84 -5.04 -21.33 7.77
N ASN A 85 -5.77 -21.54 8.86
CA ASN A 85 -7.21 -21.24 8.95
C ASN A 85 -7.44 -19.74 9.19
N PRO A 86 -8.59 -19.20 8.76
CA PRO A 86 -8.94 -17.82 9.02
C PRO A 86 -8.99 -17.52 10.53
N VAL A 87 -8.27 -16.47 10.93
CA VAL A 87 -8.36 -15.85 12.25
C VAL A 87 -9.28 -14.64 12.14
N TRP A 88 -10.12 -14.39 13.13
CA TRP A 88 -11.08 -13.27 13.09
C TRP A 88 -12.00 -13.27 11.86
N LYS A 89 -12.38 -14.46 11.38
CA LYS A 89 -13.24 -14.71 10.22
C LYS A 89 -12.62 -14.36 8.84
N HIS A 90 -11.59 -13.55 8.79
CA HIS A 90 -11.08 -13.00 7.52
C HIS A 90 -9.58 -13.18 7.32
N PHE A 91 -8.77 -12.93 8.35
CA PHE A 91 -7.32 -12.93 8.22
C PHE A 91 -6.74 -14.35 8.32
N THR A 92 -5.69 -14.61 7.52
CA THR A 92 -4.94 -15.88 7.65
C THR A 92 -4.02 -15.83 8.88
N SER A 93 -3.67 -17.01 9.41
CA SER A 93 -2.72 -17.10 10.53
C SER A 93 -1.36 -16.52 10.16
N ALA A 94 -0.88 -16.74 8.94
CA ALA A 94 0.38 -16.17 8.46
C ALA A 94 0.36 -14.63 8.46
N TYR A 95 -0.74 -14.03 8.00
CA TYR A 95 -0.87 -12.57 8.05
C TYR A 95 -0.78 -12.03 9.47
N MET A 96 -1.51 -12.65 10.39
CA MET A 96 -1.50 -12.24 11.80
C MET A 96 -0.15 -12.48 12.46
N ALA A 97 0.55 -13.57 12.10
CA ALA A 97 1.88 -13.88 12.62
C ALA A 97 2.96 -12.88 12.14
N LEU A 98 2.82 -12.36 10.92
CA LEU A 98 3.74 -11.33 10.39
C LEU A 98 3.46 -9.92 10.95
N HIS A 99 2.24 -9.67 11.39
CA HIS A 99 1.82 -8.33 11.79
C HIS A 99 2.73 -7.62 12.82
N PRO A 100 3.25 -8.31 13.87
CA PRO A 100 4.18 -7.70 14.82
C PRO A 100 5.51 -7.23 14.20
N PHE A 101 5.92 -7.82 13.08
CA PHE A 101 7.21 -7.55 12.43
C PHE A 101 7.13 -6.49 11.33
N VAL A 102 5.90 -6.07 11.01
CA VAL A 102 5.65 -5.01 10.04
C VAL A 102 4.92 -3.88 10.75
N ARG A 103 5.60 -2.76 10.94
CA ARG A 103 4.97 -1.59 11.54
C ARG A 103 3.95 -1.00 10.59
N ARG A 104 2.78 -0.72 11.12
CA ARG A 104 1.71 0.00 10.38
C ARG A 104 1.00 0.96 11.32
N SER A 105 0.57 2.08 10.77
CA SER A 105 -0.37 2.94 11.46
C SER A 105 -1.78 2.35 11.37
N GLY A 106 -2.48 2.32 12.48
CA GLY A 106 -3.88 1.91 12.59
C GLY A 106 -4.75 3.06 13.06
N PRO A 107 -6.08 2.83 13.16
CA PRO A 107 -7.00 3.83 13.69
C PRO A 107 -6.65 4.32 15.10
N GLU A 108 -6.09 3.45 15.90
CA GLU A 108 -5.69 3.72 17.28
C GLU A 108 -4.27 4.29 17.40
N SER A 109 -3.52 4.37 16.31
CA SER A 109 -2.17 4.91 16.39
C SER A 109 -2.23 6.38 16.78
N THR A 110 -1.52 6.72 17.84
CA THR A 110 -1.35 8.11 18.24
C THR A 110 -0.71 8.85 17.07
N GLN A 111 -1.42 9.84 16.61
CA GLN A 111 -0.95 10.65 15.48
C GLN A 111 0.03 11.72 15.97
N ASN A 112 0.93 11.35 16.84
CA ASN A 112 2.04 12.18 17.26
C ASN A 112 3.04 12.33 16.12
N LEU A 113 4.01 13.20 16.33
CA LEU A 113 5.11 13.36 15.39
C LEU A 113 5.84 12.04 15.22
N LEU A 114 5.80 11.49 14.02
CA LEU A 114 6.49 10.24 13.69
C LEU A 114 7.92 10.54 13.21
N PRO A 115 8.89 9.69 13.56
CA PRO A 115 10.21 9.75 12.94
C PRO A 115 10.10 9.59 11.42
N PRO A 116 11.03 10.18 10.65
CA PRO A 116 11.05 10.00 9.21
C PRO A 116 11.07 8.51 8.83
N SER A 117 10.29 8.16 7.81
CA SER A 117 10.17 6.79 7.29
C SER A 117 9.60 5.76 8.25
N GLU A 118 9.05 6.15 9.40
CA GLU A 118 8.33 5.20 10.25
C GLU A 118 7.17 4.58 9.48
N PHE A 119 6.87 3.32 9.73
CA PHE A 119 5.91 2.49 9.00
C PHE A 119 6.23 2.23 7.51
N LYS A 120 7.46 2.53 7.06
CA LYS A 120 7.95 2.17 5.73
C LYS A 120 8.68 0.84 5.74
N ALA A 121 8.77 0.21 4.57
CA ALA A 121 9.43 -1.09 4.45
C ALA A 121 10.84 -1.09 5.02
N ASN A 122 11.63 -0.05 4.75
CA ASN A 122 13.01 0.05 5.20
C ASN A 122 13.18 0.14 6.72
N THR A 123 12.16 0.51 7.46
CA THR A 123 12.18 0.60 8.95
C THR A 123 11.46 -0.56 9.62
N SER A 124 10.81 -1.45 8.85
CA SER A 124 10.12 -2.60 9.40
C SER A 124 11.12 -3.64 9.93
N GLU A 125 10.78 -4.27 11.04
CA GLU A 125 11.62 -5.31 11.65
C GLU A 125 11.86 -6.48 10.69
N LEU A 126 10.83 -6.90 9.97
CA LEU A 126 10.92 -7.95 8.97
C LEU A 126 12.01 -7.67 7.93
N VAL A 127 12.00 -6.48 7.33
CA VAL A 127 12.99 -6.12 6.30
C VAL A 127 14.39 -5.97 6.90
N GLN A 128 14.51 -5.36 8.08
CA GLN A 128 15.79 -5.20 8.75
C GLN A 128 16.40 -6.57 9.10
N MET A 129 15.60 -7.49 9.62
CA MET A 129 16.02 -8.85 9.96
C MET A 129 16.48 -9.61 8.72
N LEU A 130 15.72 -9.59 7.63
CA LEU A 130 16.05 -10.28 6.39
C LEU A 130 17.34 -9.72 5.75
N LYS A 131 17.51 -8.38 5.74
CA LYS A 131 18.72 -7.73 5.22
C LYS A 131 19.98 -8.03 6.05
N LYS A 132 19.82 -8.16 7.36
CA LYS A 132 20.93 -8.53 8.26
C LYS A 132 21.38 -9.98 8.06
N GLY A 133 20.54 -10.79 7.46
CA GLY A 133 20.69 -12.22 7.29
C GLY A 133 19.81 -13.00 8.27
N HIS A 134 18.98 -13.88 7.74
CA HIS A 134 18.05 -14.71 8.50
C HIS A 134 18.16 -16.16 8.02
N HIS A 135 18.97 -16.96 8.75
CA HIS A 135 19.16 -18.40 8.50
C HIS A 135 19.49 -18.77 7.04
N GLY A 136 20.20 -17.91 6.32
CA GLY A 136 20.59 -18.15 4.93
C GLY A 136 19.46 -17.95 3.91
N VAL A 137 18.36 -17.33 4.30
CA VAL A 137 17.28 -17.00 3.37
C VAL A 137 17.72 -15.84 2.48
N GLU A 138 17.72 -16.07 1.17
CA GLU A 138 18.02 -15.07 0.14
C GLU A 138 16.79 -14.88 -0.76
N LEU A 139 16.22 -13.69 -0.72
CA LEU A 139 15.09 -13.31 -1.56
C LEU A 139 15.59 -12.78 -2.90
N ASP A 140 14.93 -13.17 -3.99
CA ASP A 140 15.14 -12.55 -5.30
C ASP A 140 14.56 -11.12 -5.33
N ASP A 141 14.93 -10.36 -6.36
CA ASP A 141 14.51 -8.96 -6.53
C ASP A 141 12.98 -8.83 -6.61
N ASP A 142 12.32 -9.84 -7.18
CA ASP A 142 10.87 -9.88 -7.28
C ASP A 142 10.22 -10.05 -5.92
N ALA A 143 10.72 -10.94 -5.10
CA ALA A 143 10.23 -11.14 -3.74
C ALA A 143 10.45 -9.89 -2.88
N TRP A 144 11.61 -9.26 -2.97
CA TRP A 144 11.89 -7.99 -2.31
C TRP A 144 10.91 -6.90 -2.73
N SER A 145 10.70 -6.74 -4.04
CA SER A 145 9.78 -5.74 -4.57
C SER A 145 8.34 -5.97 -4.09
N VAL A 146 7.89 -7.23 -4.01
CA VAL A 146 6.56 -7.57 -3.47
C VAL A 146 6.45 -7.20 -2.00
N LEU A 147 7.43 -7.56 -1.17
CA LEU A 147 7.39 -7.27 0.26
C LEU A 147 7.46 -5.77 0.55
N TYR A 148 8.33 -5.02 -0.14
CA TYR A 148 8.41 -3.57 0.03
C TYR A 148 7.09 -2.90 -0.35
N THR A 149 6.53 -3.26 -1.49
CA THR A 149 5.27 -2.72 -1.95
C THR A 149 4.15 -3.01 -0.96
N TRP A 150 4.04 -4.23 -0.46
CA TRP A 150 3.04 -4.62 0.51
C TRP A 150 3.12 -3.80 1.80
N ILE A 151 4.35 -3.65 2.34
CA ILE A 151 4.56 -2.89 3.57
C ILE A 151 4.28 -1.41 3.35
N ASP A 152 4.78 -0.82 2.25
CA ASP A 152 4.59 0.60 1.93
C ASP A 152 3.16 0.96 1.57
N LEU A 153 2.36 -0.01 1.12
CA LEU A 153 0.90 0.11 0.98
C LEU A 153 0.13 -0.05 2.30
N ASN A 154 0.81 -0.06 3.42
CA ASN A 154 0.25 -0.24 4.75
C ASN A 154 -0.37 -1.63 4.98
N VAL A 155 0.33 -2.66 4.53
CA VAL A 155 0.04 -4.08 4.86
C VAL A 155 -1.40 -4.51 4.50
N PRO A 156 -1.89 -4.26 3.28
CA PRO A 156 -3.25 -4.66 2.92
C PRO A 156 -3.41 -6.18 2.95
N PHE A 157 -4.53 -6.67 3.51
CA PHE A 157 -4.87 -8.08 3.47
C PHE A 157 -5.65 -8.43 2.21
N ILE A 158 -6.61 -7.60 1.83
CA ILE A 158 -7.48 -7.78 0.66
C ILE A 158 -7.16 -6.75 -0.41
N GLY A 159 -7.20 -7.18 -1.67
CA GLY A 159 -7.06 -6.29 -2.82
C GLY A 159 -8.40 -5.70 -3.28
N SER A 160 -9.49 -6.41 -3.02
CA SER A 160 -10.84 -5.96 -3.35
C SER A 160 -11.87 -6.55 -2.41
N TRP A 161 -13.04 -5.92 -2.33
CA TRP A 161 -14.17 -6.45 -1.57
C TRP A 161 -14.65 -7.82 -2.07
N LYS A 162 -14.43 -8.14 -3.34
CA LYS A 162 -14.76 -9.45 -3.92
C LYS A 162 -14.01 -10.62 -3.25
N GLU A 163 -12.84 -10.35 -2.68
CA GLU A 163 -12.06 -11.39 -1.99
C GLU A 163 -12.68 -11.82 -0.66
N VAL A 164 -13.42 -10.93 -0.02
CA VAL A 164 -14.03 -11.17 1.30
C VAL A 164 -15.53 -11.45 1.20
N ARG A 165 -16.22 -10.78 0.31
CA ARG A 165 -17.66 -10.85 0.18
C ARG A 165 -18.06 -11.28 -1.22
N LYS A 166 -17.90 -12.56 -1.48
CA LYS A 166 -18.30 -13.19 -2.75
C LYS A 166 -19.80 -13.07 -3.04
N GLU A 167 -20.60 -12.90 -1.99
CA GLU A 167 -22.08 -12.87 -2.05
C GLU A 167 -22.64 -11.48 -2.38
N ILE A 168 -21.86 -10.41 -2.20
CA ILE A 168 -22.30 -9.06 -2.58
C ILE A 168 -22.01 -8.87 -4.06
N PRO A 169 -23.05 -8.68 -4.90
CA PRO A 169 -22.84 -8.30 -6.27
C PRO A 169 -21.99 -7.03 -6.29
N ASN A 170 -20.78 -7.13 -6.80
CA ASN A 170 -19.95 -5.94 -6.97
C ASN A 170 -20.36 -5.28 -8.28
N ASN A 171 -21.41 -4.51 -8.23
CA ASN A 171 -21.90 -3.69 -9.34
C ASN A 171 -21.21 -2.33 -9.39
N GLY A 172 -20.21 -2.08 -8.53
CA GLY A 172 -19.55 -0.78 -8.44
C GLY A 172 -18.94 -0.32 -9.75
N ASP A 173 -18.37 -1.24 -10.52
CA ASP A 173 -17.80 -0.95 -11.84
C ASP A 173 -18.91 -0.55 -12.83
N VAL A 174 -20.01 -1.29 -12.82
CA VAL A 174 -21.16 -1.05 -13.70
C VAL A 174 -21.86 0.26 -13.34
N GLU A 175 -22.12 0.47 -12.06
CA GLU A 175 -22.76 1.71 -11.58
C GLU A 175 -21.87 2.93 -11.81
N ARG A 176 -20.55 2.80 -11.62
CA ARG A 176 -19.62 3.89 -11.91
C ARG A 176 -19.62 4.28 -13.38
N LYS A 177 -19.54 3.32 -14.31
CA LYS A 177 -19.64 3.58 -15.76
C LYS A 177 -20.96 4.23 -16.12
N LYS A 178 -22.07 3.76 -15.53
CA LYS A 178 -23.39 4.36 -15.70
C LYS A 178 -23.42 5.81 -15.24
N PHE A 179 -22.88 6.12 -14.07
CA PHE A 179 -22.84 7.49 -13.56
C PHE A 179 -21.88 8.39 -14.32
N LEU A 180 -20.75 7.85 -14.82
CA LEU A 180 -19.85 8.60 -15.70
C LEU A 180 -20.55 8.98 -17.01
N ALA A 181 -21.28 8.04 -17.62
CA ALA A 181 -22.07 8.34 -18.81
C ALA A 181 -23.18 9.36 -18.52
N LEU A 182 -23.92 9.18 -17.42
CA LEU A 182 -25.11 10.00 -17.11
C LEU A 182 -24.75 11.43 -16.68
N TYR A 183 -23.73 11.61 -15.85
CA TYR A 183 -23.41 12.89 -15.22
C TYR A 183 -22.20 13.60 -15.79
N ALA A 184 -21.25 12.86 -16.38
CA ALA A 184 -20.02 13.40 -16.93
C ALA A 184 -19.93 13.30 -18.45
N ASN A 185 -20.93 12.69 -19.12
CA ASN A 185 -20.91 12.40 -20.54
C ASN A 185 -19.61 11.69 -20.99
N ARG A 186 -19.13 10.76 -20.12
CA ARG A 186 -17.94 9.95 -20.37
C ARG A 186 -18.32 8.49 -20.51
N PHE A 187 -17.78 7.85 -21.53
CA PHE A 187 -18.07 6.45 -21.90
C PHE A 187 -16.83 5.56 -21.84
N ASP A 188 -15.68 6.15 -21.51
CA ASP A 188 -14.42 5.44 -21.31
C ASP A 188 -14.45 4.63 -19.99
N ASP A 189 -13.64 3.59 -19.93
CA ASP A 189 -13.43 2.84 -18.71
C ASP A 189 -12.34 3.54 -17.88
N PRO A 190 -12.68 4.17 -16.73
CA PRO A 190 -11.69 4.89 -15.93
C PRO A 190 -10.64 3.98 -15.29
N ASP A 191 -10.85 2.65 -15.31
CA ASP A 191 -9.90 1.67 -14.80
C ASP A 191 -8.92 1.17 -15.87
N VAL A 192 -9.18 1.50 -17.14
CA VAL A 192 -8.24 1.26 -18.21
C VAL A 192 -7.32 2.48 -18.32
N ILE A 193 -6.07 2.29 -17.93
CA ILE A 193 -5.03 3.30 -18.13
C ILE A 193 -4.32 2.95 -19.43
N ASP A 194 -4.52 3.79 -20.44
CA ASP A 194 -3.72 3.75 -21.67
C ASP A 194 -2.29 4.19 -21.30
N CYS A 195 -1.37 3.27 -21.47
CA CYS A 195 0.05 3.46 -21.19
C CYS A 195 0.87 3.77 -22.46
N ASP A 196 0.21 4.23 -23.56
CA ASP A 196 0.88 4.61 -24.81
C ASP A 196 1.72 5.88 -24.71
#